data_18bd2107a1df0f46bf7385c5e5f745c1
#
_entry.id   18bd2107a1df0f46bf7385c5e5f745c1
#
_cell.length_a   1.000
_cell.length_b   1.000
_cell.length_c   1.000
_cell.angle_alpha   90.00
_cell.angle_beta   90.00
_cell.angle_gamma   90.00
#
_symmetry.space_group_name_H-M   'P 1'
#
loop_
_entity.id
_entity.type
_entity.pdbx_description
1 polymer ?
#
loop_
_entity_poly.entity_id
_entity_poly.type
_entity_poly.pdbx_seq_one_letter_code
_entity_poly.pdbx_strand_id
1 'polypeptide(L)'
;PMLCAQATSIPAGHCVIPINDHRLFAPGDMPARIRAIAAEQGQPQPHTQAEVTRCIIDSLALAYRRALHTTEALTDTPLNTVHMVGGGINNTLLCQLTADATGIPVVAGPTEGTALGNLVVQAAATTPLGADREAVREIIRASVTTTMYYPRSEQLALWDRLDATISH
;
A
#
# COMPACT_ATOMS: atom_id res chain seq x y z
N PRO A 1 1.56 2.76 16.02
CA PRO A 1 1.69 4.19 15.71
C PRO A 1 3.12 4.70 15.87
N MET A 2 3.78 4.41 17.01
CA MET A 2 5.12 4.95 17.33
C MET A 2 6.21 4.55 16.33
N LEU A 3 6.27 3.29 15.91
CA LEU A 3 7.27 2.80 14.93
C LEU A 3 7.11 3.44 13.56
N CYS A 4 5.87 3.64 13.08
CA CYS A 4 5.64 4.33 11.80
C CYS A 4 6.07 5.80 11.86
N ALA A 5 5.85 6.48 13.00
CA ALA A 5 6.33 7.84 13.20
C ALA A 5 7.87 7.91 13.18
N GLN A 6 8.54 6.97 13.83
CA GLN A 6 10.00 6.88 13.78
C GLN A 6 10.52 6.56 12.37
N ALA A 7 9.82 5.68 11.64
CA ALA A 7 10.18 5.34 10.26
C ALA A 7 10.11 6.54 9.30
N THR A 8 9.32 7.58 9.62
CA THR A 8 9.23 8.80 8.80
C THR A 8 10.56 9.55 8.73
N SER A 9 11.41 9.46 9.77
CA SER A 9 12.72 10.11 9.80
C SER A 9 13.78 9.39 8.93
N ILE A 10 13.53 8.14 8.54
CA ILE A 10 14.43 7.38 7.68
C ILE A 10 14.17 7.78 6.22
N PRO A 11 15.21 8.07 5.42
CA PRO A 11 15.06 8.40 4.01
C PRO A 11 14.29 7.33 3.22
N ALA A 12 13.49 7.75 2.25
CA ALA A 12 12.79 6.84 1.35
C ALA A 12 13.80 6.02 0.53
N GLY A 13 13.49 4.71 0.37
CA GLY A 13 14.34 3.81 -0.39
C GLY A 13 15.68 3.48 0.25
N HIS A 14 15.83 3.70 1.56
CA HIS A 14 17.03 3.31 2.29
C HIS A 14 17.32 1.81 2.14
N CYS A 15 16.29 0.98 2.22
CA CYS A 15 16.34 -0.45 1.98
C CYS A 15 15.00 -0.91 1.39
N VAL A 16 15.03 -1.72 0.34
CA VAL A 16 13.85 -2.36 -0.25
C VAL A 16 14.14 -3.82 -0.55
N ILE A 17 13.17 -4.69 -0.30
CA ILE A 17 13.29 -6.13 -0.49
C ILE A 17 12.09 -6.70 -1.24
N PRO A 18 12.21 -7.85 -1.93
CA PRO A 18 11.07 -8.52 -2.54
C PRO A 18 10.13 -9.06 -1.45
N ILE A 19 8.91 -8.51 -1.37
CA ILE A 19 7.94 -8.92 -0.34
C ILE A 19 7.38 -10.33 -0.54
N ASN A 20 7.54 -10.90 -1.73
CA ASN A 20 7.09 -12.25 -2.07
C ASN A 20 8.14 -13.34 -1.76
N ASP A 21 9.26 -12.98 -1.10
CA ASP A 21 10.23 -13.96 -0.65
C ASP A 21 9.58 -14.94 0.33
N HIS A 22 9.68 -16.24 0.03
CA HIS A 22 9.03 -17.30 0.82
C HIS A 22 9.44 -17.31 2.30
N ARG A 23 10.63 -16.78 2.62
CA ARG A 23 11.12 -16.65 3.99
C ARG A 23 10.29 -15.71 4.84
N LEU A 24 9.55 -14.78 4.22
CA LEU A 24 8.70 -13.81 4.92
C LEU A 24 7.33 -14.38 5.34
N PHE A 25 6.94 -15.57 4.84
CA PHE A 25 5.62 -16.14 5.15
C PHE A 25 5.58 -16.91 6.48
N ALA A 26 6.72 -17.44 6.94
CA ALA A 26 6.75 -18.23 8.16
C ALA A 26 6.95 -17.33 9.40
N PRO A 27 6.30 -17.65 10.55
CA PRO A 27 6.60 -16.97 11.81
C PRO A 27 8.07 -17.10 12.20
N GLY A 28 8.60 -16.14 12.99
CA GLY A 28 9.96 -16.19 13.53
C GLY A 28 10.63 -14.82 13.56
N ASP A 29 11.97 -14.81 13.59
CA ASP A 29 12.76 -13.56 13.61
C ASP A 29 12.70 -12.84 12.26
N MET A 30 11.64 -12.09 12.06
CA MET A 30 11.41 -11.32 10.82
C MET A 30 12.50 -10.28 10.56
N PRO A 31 12.96 -9.51 11.54
CA PRO A 31 14.07 -8.58 11.34
C PRO A 31 15.34 -9.23 10.83
N ALA A 32 15.71 -10.41 11.35
CA ALA A 32 16.89 -11.14 10.87
C ALA A 32 16.73 -11.58 9.42
N ARG A 33 15.54 -12.05 9.03
CA ARG A 33 15.25 -12.45 7.64
C ARG A 33 15.29 -11.26 6.68
N ILE A 34 14.71 -10.13 7.06
CA ILE A 34 14.76 -8.89 6.27
C ILE A 34 16.21 -8.47 6.04
N ARG A 35 17.06 -8.50 7.08
CA ARG A 35 18.49 -8.19 6.95
C ARG A 35 19.22 -9.15 5.99
N ALA A 36 18.94 -10.45 6.10
CA ALA A 36 19.54 -11.45 5.22
C ALA A 36 19.15 -11.22 3.75
N ILE A 37 17.84 -10.98 3.49
CA ILE A 37 17.36 -10.69 2.14
C ILE A 37 17.97 -9.39 1.61
N ALA A 38 18.03 -8.33 2.43
CA ALA A 38 18.65 -7.06 2.06
C ALA A 38 20.13 -7.25 1.65
N ALA A 39 20.90 -8.03 2.45
CA ALA A 39 22.30 -8.33 2.16
C ALA A 39 22.45 -9.07 0.83
N GLU A 40 21.63 -10.08 0.56
CA GLU A 40 21.64 -10.85 -0.69
C GLU A 40 21.30 -9.99 -1.91
N GLN A 41 20.44 -8.98 -1.74
CA GLN A 41 20.08 -8.02 -2.78
C GLN A 41 21.07 -6.85 -2.91
N GLY A 42 22.17 -6.86 -2.14
CA GLY A 42 23.13 -5.76 -2.10
C GLY A 42 22.59 -4.45 -1.53
N GLN A 43 21.51 -4.54 -0.75
CA GLN A 43 20.88 -3.39 -0.11
C GLN A 43 21.49 -3.11 1.27
N PRO A 44 21.46 -1.87 1.77
CA PRO A 44 21.81 -1.59 3.16
C PRO A 44 20.97 -2.42 4.13
N GLN A 45 21.61 -3.03 5.13
CA GLN A 45 20.89 -3.83 6.13
C GLN A 45 20.23 -2.91 7.16
N PRO A 46 18.92 -3.06 7.43
CA PRO A 46 18.26 -2.27 8.45
C PRO A 46 18.60 -2.81 9.85
N HIS A 47 19.20 -1.99 10.72
CA HIS A 47 19.65 -2.38 12.05
C HIS A 47 18.71 -1.93 13.17
N THR A 48 18.06 -0.80 13.02
CA THR A 48 17.11 -0.26 14.01
C THR A 48 15.67 -0.68 13.69
N GLN A 49 14.80 -0.64 14.69
CA GLN A 49 13.36 -0.88 14.47
C GLN A 49 12.75 0.11 13.47
N ALA A 50 13.20 1.35 13.48
CA ALA A 50 12.75 2.38 12.54
C ALA A 50 13.15 2.03 11.09
N GLU A 51 14.39 1.61 10.87
CA GLU A 51 14.89 1.19 9.56
C GLU A 51 14.19 -0.09 9.07
N VAL A 52 14.00 -1.08 9.93
CA VAL A 52 13.23 -2.29 9.56
C VAL A 52 11.79 -1.92 9.18
N THR A 53 11.13 -1.06 9.97
CA THR A 53 9.77 -0.61 9.67
C THR A 53 9.74 0.17 8.36
N ARG A 54 10.74 1.04 8.11
CA ARG A 54 10.84 1.77 6.87
C ARG A 54 11.06 0.85 5.66
N CYS A 55 11.95 -0.10 5.75
CA CYS A 55 12.19 -1.11 4.73
C CYS A 55 10.89 -1.85 4.36
N ILE A 56 10.10 -2.27 5.36
CA ILE A 56 8.81 -2.93 5.12
C ILE A 56 7.85 -2.02 4.35
N ILE A 57 7.70 -0.77 4.79
CA ILE A 57 6.75 0.18 4.19
C ILE A 57 7.17 0.55 2.77
N ASP A 58 8.45 0.84 2.52
CA ASP A 58 8.97 1.12 1.18
C ASP A 58 8.80 -0.08 0.24
N SER A 59 9.09 -1.29 0.73
CA SER A 59 8.93 -2.53 -0.05
C SER A 59 7.47 -2.80 -0.42
N LEU A 60 6.52 -2.52 0.49
CA LEU A 60 5.08 -2.63 0.22
C LEU A 60 4.63 -1.61 -0.83
N ALA A 61 5.06 -0.35 -0.72
CA ALA A 61 4.72 0.69 -1.70
C ALA A 61 5.24 0.33 -3.10
N LEU A 62 6.46 -0.22 -3.18
CA LEU A 62 7.03 -0.71 -4.44
C LEU A 62 6.26 -1.91 -5.01
N ALA A 63 5.81 -2.82 -4.16
CA ALA A 63 4.99 -3.95 -4.60
C ALA A 63 3.62 -3.50 -5.14
N TYR A 64 3.00 -2.48 -4.53
CA TYR A 64 1.77 -1.89 -5.05
C TYR A 64 1.98 -1.23 -6.41
N ARG A 65 3.10 -0.51 -6.60
CA ARG A 65 3.50 0.02 -7.91
C ARG A 65 3.57 -1.10 -8.97
N ARG A 66 4.27 -2.20 -8.68
CA ARG A 66 4.41 -3.33 -9.59
C ARG A 66 3.07 -3.99 -9.92
N ALA A 67 2.22 -4.17 -8.91
CA ALA A 67 0.88 -4.71 -9.11
C ALA A 67 0.02 -3.80 -10.00
N LEU A 68 0.14 -2.49 -9.84
CA LEU A 68 -0.54 -1.50 -10.68
C LEU A 68 -0.06 -1.61 -12.13
N HIS A 69 1.24 -1.55 -12.40
CA HIS A 69 1.79 -1.67 -13.75
C HIS A 69 1.41 -3.01 -14.42
N THR A 70 1.42 -4.10 -13.63
CA THR A 70 0.98 -5.42 -14.13
C THR A 70 -0.50 -5.38 -14.52
N THR A 71 -1.34 -4.75 -13.70
CA THR A 71 -2.77 -4.62 -13.98
C THR A 71 -3.03 -3.78 -15.23
N GLU A 72 -2.35 -2.65 -15.38
CA GLU A 72 -2.44 -1.82 -16.59
C GLU A 72 -2.02 -2.59 -17.84
N ALA A 73 -0.92 -3.31 -17.77
CA ALA A 73 -0.43 -4.13 -18.88
C ALA A 73 -1.40 -5.26 -19.26
N LEU A 74 -2.07 -5.88 -18.28
CA LEU A 74 -3.03 -6.96 -18.53
C LEU A 74 -4.38 -6.46 -19.05
N THR A 75 -4.80 -5.26 -18.62
CA THR A 75 -6.13 -4.72 -18.96
C THR A 75 -6.10 -3.73 -20.12
N ASP A 76 -4.91 -3.32 -20.57
CA ASP A 76 -4.69 -2.24 -21.53
C ASP A 76 -5.47 -0.97 -21.16
N THR A 77 -5.57 -0.71 -19.85
CA THR A 77 -6.35 0.40 -19.31
C THR A 77 -5.51 1.17 -18.29
N PRO A 78 -5.27 2.47 -18.48
CA PRO A 78 -4.54 3.28 -17.50
C PRO A 78 -5.36 3.44 -16.22
N LEU A 79 -4.69 3.29 -15.09
CA LEU A 79 -5.28 3.44 -13.77
C LEU A 79 -4.98 4.85 -13.24
N ASN A 80 -6.01 5.55 -12.78
CA ASN A 80 -5.90 6.95 -12.38
C ASN A 80 -6.00 7.17 -10.85
N THR A 81 -6.32 6.12 -10.09
CA THR A 81 -6.51 6.22 -8.64
C THR A 81 -6.32 4.85 -7.99
N VAL A 82 -5.64 4.83 -6.86
CA VAL A 82 -5.55 3.66 -5.98
C VAL A 82 -6.51 3.83 -4.82
N HIS A 83 -7.42 2.89 -4.61
CA HIS A 83 -8.27 2.85 -3.42
C HIS A 83 -7.67 1.90 -2.38
N MET A 84 -7.25 2.46 -1.24
CA MET A 84 -6.79 1.68 -0.09
C MET A 84 -7.91 1.62 0.95
N VAL A 85 -8.25 0.41 1.40
CA VAL A 85 -9.32 0.16 2.39
C VAL A 85 -8.82 -0.76 3.50
N GLY A 86 -9.53 -0.76 4.63
CA GLY A 86 -9.18 -1.59 5.78
C GLY A 86 -8.13 -0.96 6.70
N GLY A 87 -7.64 -1.70 7.68
CA GLY A 87 -6.77 -1.19 8.74
C GLY A 87 -5.42 -0.59 8.29
N GLY A 88 -4.95 -0.97 7.09
CA GLY A 88 -3.71 -0.45 6.51
C GLY A 88 -3.71 1.06 6.27
N ILE A 89 -4.89 1.67 6.07
CA ILE A 89 -5.01 3.11 5.86
C ILE A 89 -4.65 3.96 7.09
N ASN A 90 -4.64 3.36 8.27
CA ASN A 90 -4.18 4.02 9.50
C ASN A 90 -2.67 4.30 9.47
N ASN A 91 -1.93 3.67 8.58
CA ASN A 91 -0.54 3.98 8.31
C ASN A 91 -0.45 5.07 7.22
N THR A 92 -0.49 6.33 7.65
CA THR A 92 -0.43 7.50 6.75
C THR A 92 0.85 7.54 5.92
N LEU A 93 1.97 7.03 6.48
CA LEU A 93 3.24 6.92 5.75
C LEU A 93 3.10 5.95 4.57
N LEU A 94 2.49 4.78 4.78
CA LEU A 94 2.25 3.81 3.70
C LEU A 94 1.35 4.41 2.61
N CYS A 95 0.27 5.11 2.99
CA CYS A 95 -0.63 5.74 2.02
C CYS A 95 0.10 6.78 1.17
N GLN A 96 0.91 7.65 1.79
CA GLN A 96 1.68 8.65 1.06
C GLN A 96 2.73 8.01 0.16
N LEU A 97 3.50 7.03 0.67
CA LEU A 97 4.53 6.37 -0.12
C LEU A 97 3.94 5.52 -1.26
N THR A 98 2.73 4.99 -1.09
CA THR A 98 2.00 4.35 -2.20
C THR A 98 1.68 5.35 -3.30
N ALA A 99 1.19 6.55 -2.96
CA ALA A 99 0.96 7.60 -3.96
C ALA A 99 2.26 8.00 -4.66
N ASP A 100 3.33 8.22 -3.91
CA ASP A 100 4.65 8.58 -4.46
C ASP A 100 5.22 7.50 -5.38
N ALA A 101 5.09 6.22 -4.97
CA ALA A 101 5.60 5.09 -5.73
C ALA A 101 4.82 4.84 -7.01
N THR A 102 3.49 4.92 -6.95
CA THR A 102 2.62 4.65 -8.10
C THR A 102 2.50 5.84 -9.06
N GLY A 103 2.79 7.05 -8.59
CA GLY A 103 2.66 8.29 -9.38
C GLY A 103 1.20 8.74 -9.56
N ILE A 104 0.23 8.08 -8.91
CA ILE A 104 -1.19 8.43 -9.00
C ILE A 104 -1.79 8.63 -7.59
N PRO A 105 -2.91 9.40 -7.49
CA PRO A 105 -3.55 9.64 -6.20
C PRO A 105 -4.01 8.36 -5.49
N VAL A 106 -3.86 8.36 -4.17
CA VAL A 106 -4.40 7.32 -3.28
C VAL A 106 -5.58 7.87 -2.50
N VAL A 107 -6.71 7.18 -2.56
CA VAL A 107 -7.90 7.42 -1.73
C VAL A 107 -7.91 6.39 -0.61
N ALA A 108 -7.65 6.82 0.61
CA ALA A 108 -7.62 5.96 1.79
C ALA A 108 -8.96 6.03 2.55
N GLY A 109 -9.62 4.91 2.69
CA GLY A 109 -10.90 4.75 3.38
C GLY A 109 -11.94 3.95 2.61
N PRO A 110 -12.89 3.35 3.29
CA PRO A 110 -13.06 3.29 4.75
C PRO A 110 -12.15 2.25 5.45
N THR A 111 -11.90 2.45 6.75
CA THR A 111 -11.16 1.49 7.59
C THR A 111 -11.88 0.15 7.67
N GLU A 112 -13.20 0.16 7.82
CA GLU A 112 -14.06 -1.02 7.94
C GLU A 112 -14.80 -1.35 6.63
N GLY A 113 -14.07 -1.30 5.50
CA GLY A 113 -14.66 -1.48 4.17
C GLY A 113 -15.40 -2.81 3.99
N THR A 114 -14.87 -3.91 4.53
CA THR A 114 -15.48 -5.24 4.44
C THR A 114 -16.80 -5.31 5.24
N ALA A 115 -16.81 -4.78 6.46
CA ALA A 115 -18.00 -4.77 7.30
C ALA A 115 -19.10 -3.89 6.67
N LEU A 116 -18.73 -2.72 6.17
CA LEU A 116 -19.65 -1.82 5.48
C LEU A 116 -20.21 -2.49 4.21
N GLY A 117 -19.37 -3.12 3.40
CA GLY A 117 -19.79 -3.82 2.20
C GLY A 117 -20.80 -4.93 2.52
N ASN A 118 -20.54 -5.75 3.52
CA ASN A 118 -21.47 -6.79 3.98
C ASN A 118 -22.80 -6.23 4.45
N LEU A 119 -22.77 -5.14 5.24
CA LEU A 119 -23.99 -4.49 5.73
C LEU A 119 -24.86 -3.97 4.57
N VAL A 120 -24.21 -3.29 3.61
CA VAL A 120 -24.90 -2.73 2.45
C VAL A 120 -25.50 -3.81 1.57
N VAL A 121 -24.78 -4.92 1.32
CA VAL A 121 -25.29 -6.05 0.54
C VAL A 121 -26.49 -6.70 1.23
N GLN A 122 -26.46 -6.87 2.55
CA GLN A 122 -27.59 -7.40 3.31
C GLN A 122 -28.81 -6.45 3.29
N ALA A 123 -28.59 -5.16 3.47
CA ALA A 123 -29.65 -4.15 3.36
C ALA A 123 -30.26 -4.13 1.94
N ALA A 124 -29.44 -4.20 0.92
CA ALA A 124 -29.87 -4.26 -0.48
C ALA A 124 -30.72 -5.51 -0.80
N ALA A 125 -30.41 -6.67 -0.18
CA ALA A 125 -31.16 -7.89 -0.37
C ALA A 125 -32.59 -7.85 0.22
N THR A 126 -32.83 -6.97 1.21
CA THR A 126 -34.09 -6.89 1.96
C THR A 126 -34.89 -5.62 1.68
N THR A 127 -34.38 -4.72 0.84
CA THR A 127 -35.02 -3.43 0.52
C THR A 127 -34.99 -3.17 -1.00
N PRO A 128 -35.82 -2.24 -1.51
CA PRO A 128 -35.78 -1.83 -2.92
C PRO A 128 -34.43 -1.24 -3.37
N LEU A 129 -33.54 -0.93 -2.44
CA LEU A 129 -32.20 -0.40 -2.69
C LEU A 129 -31.34 -1.36 -3.52
N GLY A 130 -31.59 -2.67 -3.45
CA GLY A 130 -30.81 -3.69 -4.14
C GLY A 130 -30.92 -3.67 -5.66
N ALA A 131 -31.93 -2.99 -6.20
CA ALA A 131 -32.13 -2.84 -7.63
C ALA A 131 -31.27 -1.72 -8.25
N ASP A 132 -30.74 -0.79 -7.42
CA ASP A 132 -29.98 0.39 -7.88
C ASP A 132 -28.56 0.42 -7.29
N ARG A 133 -27.58 0.00 -8.11
CA ARG A 133 -26.17 -0.01 -7.71
C ARG A 133 -25.62 1.39 -7.46
N GLU A 134 -26.16 2.44 -8.11
CA GLU A 134 -25.67 3.80 -7.91
C GLU A 134 -26.20 4.39 -6.61
N ALA A 135 -27.46 4.15 -6.24
CA ALA A 135 -27.99 4.51 -4.93
C ALA A 135 -27.19 3.85 -3.78
N VAL A 136 -26.79 2.59 -3.95
CA VAL A 136 -25.90 1.87 -3.01
C VAL A 136 -24.54 2.58 -2.88
N ARG A 137 -23.94 2.97 -4.00
CA ARG A 137 -22.67 3.70 -4.01
C ARG A 137 -22.75 5.07 -3.36
N GLU A 138 -23.83 5.80 -3.59
CA GLU A 138 -24.06 7.10 -2.95
C GLU A 138 -24.18 6.99 -1.43
N ILE A 139 -24.89 5.99 -0.94
CA ILE A 139 -24.99 5.72 0.50
C ILE A 139 -23.60 5.42 1.08
N ILE A 140 -22.79 4.58 0.41
CA ILE A 140 -21.43 4.30 0.85
C ILE A 140 -20.61 5.60 0.86
N ARG A 141 -20.63 6.39 -0.22
CA ARG A 141 -19.90 7.66 -0.28
C ARG A 141 -20.30 8.64 0.83
N ALA A 142 -21.58 8.72 1.13
CA ALA A 142 -22.09 9.59 2.22
C ALA A 142 -21.77 9.07 3.63
N SER A 143 -21.50 7.77 3.77
CA SER A 143 -21.30 7.11 5.07
C SER A 143 -19.84 7.02 5.48
N VAL A 144 -18.87 7.32 4.59
CA VAL A 144 -17.44 7.13 4.85
C VAL A 144 -16.66 8.42 4.70
N THR A 145 -15.68 8.58 5.58
CA THR A 145 -14.66 9.62 5.40
C THR A 145 -13.47 9.02 4.70
N THR A 146 -12.99 9.68 3.65
CA THR A 146 -11.80 9.30 2.92
C THR A 146 -10.74 10.40 3.02
N THR A 147 -9.47 9.99 2.96
CA THR A 147 -8.33 10.91 2.91
C THR A 147 -7.62 10.73 1.57
N MET A 148 -7.32 11.84 0.90
CA MET A 148 -6.57 11.84 -0.37
C MET A 148 -5.09 12.05 -0.10
N TYR A 149 -4.25 11.24 -0.76
CA TYR A 149 -2.80 11.42 -0.81
C TYR A 149 -2.40 11.62 -2.27
N TYR A 150 -1.67 12.71 -2.53
CA TYR A 150 -1.20 13.02 -3.87
C TYR A 150 0.28 12.66 -4.02
N PRO A 151 0.70 12.15 -5.19
CA PRO A 151 2.10 11.84 -5.44
C PRO A 151 2.96 13.11 -5.42
N ARG A 152 4.13 13.00 -4.83
CA ARG A 152 5.17 14.04 -4.87
C ARG A 152 6.05 13.78 -6.09
N SER A 153 5.96 14.64 -7.08
CA SER A 153 6.62 14.43 -8.39
C SER A 153 8.14 14.26 -8.29
N GLU A 154 8.77 14.92 -7.31
CA GLU A 154 10.20 14.79 -7.04
C GLU A 154 10.62 13.39 -6.56
N GLN A 155 9.68 12.56 -6.12
CA GLN A 155 9.95 11.20 -5.65
C GLN A 155 9.91 10.15 -6.78
N LEU A 156 9.28 10.42 -7.92
CA LEU A 156 9.09 9.45 -8.99
C LEU A 156 10.41 8.82 -9.47
N ALA A 157 11.43 9.65 -9.72
CA ALA A 157 12.74 9.16 -10.16
C ALA A 157 13.43 8.25 -9.13
N LEU A 158 13.13 8.41 -7.84
CA LEU A 158 13.61 7.51 -6.80
C LEU A 158 12.95 6.13 -6.96
N TRP A 159 11.61 6.09 -7.10
CA TRP A 159 10.87 4.85 -7.22
C TRP A 159 11.18 4.08 -8.50
N ASP A 160 11.47 4.78 -9.61
CA ASP A 160 11.95 4.16 -10.85
C ASP A 160 13.28 3.43 -10.63
N ARG A 161 14.22 4.07 -9.92
CA ARG A 161 15.51 3.42 -9.59
C ARG A 161 15.34 2.23 -8.65
N LEU A 162 14.50 2.37 -7.61
CA LEU A 162 14.24 1.28 -6.66
C LEU A 162 13.61 0.07 -7.35
N ASP A 163 12.70 0.29 -8.27
CA ASP A 163 12.06 -0.77 -9.04
C ASP A 163 13.05 -1.56 -9.88
N ALA A 164 14.05 -0.87 -10.44
CA ALA A 164 15.12 -1.51 -11.23
C ALA A 164 16.13 -2.29 -10.36
N THR A 165 16.22 -2.04 -9.05
CA THR A 165 17.24 -2.67 -8.17
C THR A 165 16.81 -4.02 -7.59
N ILE A 166 15.50 -4.30 -7.50
CA ILE A 166 15.01 -5.56 -6.95
C ILE A 166 14.83 -6.59 -8.06
N SER A 167 15.63 -7.64 -8.00
CA SER A 167 15.44 -8.83 -8.85
C SER A 167 14.15 -9.58 -8.46
N HIS A 168 13.48 -10.13 -9.44
CA HIS A 168 12.26 -10.94 -9.25
C HIS A 168 12.59 -12.32 -8.69
#